data_b5e6aafa60f5a9feea173c54cada5c8d
#
_entry.id   b5e6aafa60f5a9feea173c54cada5c8d
#
_cell.length_a   1.000
_cell.length_b   1.000
_cell.length_c   1.000
_cell.angle_alpha   90.00
_cell.angle_beta   90.00
_cell.angle_gamma   90.00
#
_symmetry.space_group_name_H-M   'P 1'
#
loop_
_entity.id
_entity.type
_entity.pdbx_description
1 polymer ?
#
loop_
_entity_poly.entity_id
_entity_poly.type
_entity_poly.pdbx_seq_one_letter_code
_entity_poly.pdbx_strand_id
1 'polypeptide(L)'
;MHCPACGATNNRVVDSRPADNGLAIRRRRECEICGHRFTTYERVDPQLMVVKRSGRVEPFSPAKLASGISAALADRPVSGSDIENVVAGIAESVSGSGPQIPSEEIGRLVLDHLRELDEVAYLRFASVYKEFQGAADFEKEMAELESAE
;
A
#
# COMPACT_ATOMS: atom_id res chain seq x y z
N MET A 1 14.14 1.41 21.58
CA MET A 1 15.12 1.90 20.59
C MET A 1 16.51 1.54 21.06
N HIS A 2 17.36 0.96 20.19
CA HIS A 2 18.68 0.48 20.58
C HIS A 2 19.75 1.56 20.43
N CYS A 3 20.73 1.56 21.31
CA CYS A 3 21.91 2.41 21.19
C CYS A 3 22.75 1.96 19.97
N PRO A 4 23.10 2.86 19.01
CA PRO A 4 23.87 2.47 17.84
C PRO A 4 25.32 2.05 18.14
N ALA A 5 25.84 2.37 19.33
CA ALA A 5 27.21 2.04 19.73
C ALA A 5 27.32 0.71 20.47
N CYS A 6 26.37 0.37 21.36
CA CYS A 6 26.46 -0.84 22.21
C CYS A 6 25.24 -1.75 22.14
N GLY A 7 24.20 -1.42 21.35
CA GLY A 7 22.98 -2.21 21.22
C GLY A 7 22.03 -2.20 22.42
N ALA A 8 22.38 -1.56 23.53
CA ALA A 8 21.53 -1.50 24.72
C ALA A 8 20.24 -0.72 24.47
N THR A 9 19.14 -1.14 25.10
CA THR A 9 17.83 -0.48 24.99
C THR A 9 17.65 0.68 25.97
N ASN A 10 18.46 0.72 27.04
CA ASN A 10 18.38 1.73 28.09
C ASN A 10 18.97 3.05 27.60
N ASN A 11 18.10 4.00 27.31
CA ASN A 11 18.51 5.35 26.90
C ASN A 11 17.48 6.36 27.38
N ARG A 12 17.93 7.58 27.65
CA ARG A 12 17.09 8.71 28.05
C ARG A 12 17.13 9.83 27.03
N VAL A 13 16.06 10.60 26.95
CA VAL A 13 16.00 11.81 26.14
C VAL A 13 16.60 12.96 26.95
N VAL A 14 17.62 13.60 26.40
CA VAL A 14 18.31 14.75 27.06
C VAL A 14 17.88 16.10 26.47
N ASP A 15 17.36 16.12 25.24
CA ASP A 15 16.84 17.33 24.58
C ASP A 15 15.79 16.94 23.54
N SER A 16 14.76 17.79 23.37
CA SER A 16 13.70 17.64 22.35
C SER A 16 13.39 18.99 21.73
N ARG A 17 13.39 19.05 20.40
CA ARG A 17 13.10 20.29 19.66
C ARG A 17 12.25 19.98 18.43
N PRO A 18 11.33 20.88 18.04
CA PRO A 18 10.67 20.81 16.76
C PRO A 18 11.72 20.84 15.61
N ALA A 19 11.46 20.06 14.58
CA ALA A 19 12.26 19.99 13.36
C ALA A 19 11.34 19.95 12.13
N ASP A 20 11.90 20.13 10.95
CA ASP A 20 11.17 20.09 9.68
C ASP A 20 9.91 21.00 9.70
N ASN A 21 10.06 22.24 10.15
CA ASN A 21 8.96 23.22 10.27
C ASN A 21 7.77 22.72 11.14
N GLY A 22 8.03 21.91 12.16
CA GLY A 22 7.02 21.35 13.05
C GLY A 22 6.47 20.00 12.63
N LEU A 23 6.91 19.44 11.50
CA LEU A 23 6.49 18.12 11.02
C LEU A 23 7.23 16.96 11.70
N ALA A 24 8.28 17.25 12.46
CA ALA A 24 9.05 16.27 13.19
C ALA A 24 9.47 16.80 14.58
N ILE A 25 9.77 15.88 15.48
CA ILE A 25 10.44 16.18 16.76
C ILE A 25 11.83 15.53 16.70
N ARG A 26 12.88 16.36 16.77
CA ARG A 26 14.24 15.89 16.91
C ARG A 26 14.50 15.65 18.39
N ARG A 27 14.92 14.42 18.75
CA ARG A 27 15.28 14.06 20.14
C ARG A 27 16.76 13.69 20.22
N ARG A 28 17.48 14.32 21.13
CA ARG A 28 18.84 13.93 21.50
C ARG A 28 18.77 12.96 22.64
N ARG A 29 19.35 11.78 22.47
CA ARG A 29 19.33 10.68 23.43
C ARG A 29 20.75 10.40 23.94
N GLU A 30 20.82 9.89 25.17
CA GLU A 30 22.03 9.42 25.78
C GLU A 30 21.81 7.98 26.30
N CYS A 31 22.71 7.08 25.90
CA CYS A 31 22.69 5.70 26.39
C CYS A 31 23.13 5.66 27.85
N GLU A 32 22.33 5.05 28.72
CA GLU A 32 22.63 4.93 30.15
C GLU A 32 23.74 3.91 30.44
N ILE A 33 24.04 3.02 29.47
CA ILE A 33 25.06 1.98 29.63
C ILE A 33 26.46 2.47 29.19
N CYS A 34 26.57 3.06 27.98
CA CYS A 34 27.87 3.48 27.42
C CYS A 34 28.07 4.98 27.30
N GLY A 35 27.09 5.80 27.67
CA GLY A 35 27.16 7.27 27.59
C GLY A 35 27.10 7.84 26.16
N HIS A 36 27.02 6.97 25.13
CA HIS A 36 26.96 7.43 23.73
C HIS A 36 25.71 8.30 23.49
N ARG A 37 25.92 9.44 22.83
CA ARG A 37 24.83 10.36 22.46
C ARG A 37 24.48 10.19 21.00
N PHE A 38 23.19 10.02 20.72
CA PHE A 38 22.66 9.89 19.37
C PHE A 38 21.37 10.68 19.18
N THR A 39 21.04 10.96 17.93
CA THR A 39 19.86 11.74 17.57
C THR A 39 18.82 10.83 16.92
N THR A 40 17.56 11.03 17.29
CA THR A 40 16.41 10.37 16.67
C THR A 40 15.39 11.40 16.24
N TYR A 41 14.59 11.05 15.23
CA TYR A 41 13.48 11.87 14.79
C TYR A 41 12.18 11.09 14.98
N GLU A 42 11.20 11.74 15.57
CA GLU A 42 9.83 11.27 15.64
C GLU A 42 9.03 12.05 14.61
N ARG A 43 8.39 11.35 13.69
CA ARG A 43 7.55 11.92 12.65
C ARG A 43 6.19 11.27 12.69
N VAL A 44 5.16 12.02 12.31
CA VAL A 44 3.86 11.40 12.00
C VAL A 44 4.05 10.56 10.73
N ASP A 45 3.75 9.28 10.83
CA ASP A 45 3.66 8.41 9.66
C ASP A 45 2.28 8.61 9.02
N PRO A 46 2.19 9.32 7.88
CA PRO A 46 0.91 9.56 7.23
C PRO A 46 0.39 8.24 6.68
N GLN A 47 -0.56 7.64 7.37
CA GLN A 47 -1.28 6.51 6.81
C GLN A 47 -2.12 6.97 5.63
N LEU A 48 -1.90 6.37 4.47
CA LEU A 48 -2.76 6.56 3.31
C LEU A 48 -4.16 6.03 3.65
N MET A 49 -5.17 6.85 3.46
CA MET A 49 -6.57 6.49 3.69
C MET A 49 -7.28 6.23 2.36
N VAL A 50 -8.10 5.19 2.33
CA VAL A 50 -8.91 4.82 1.16
C VAL A 50 -10.34 5.29 1.38
N VAL A 51 -10.84 6.09 0.45
CA VAL A 51 -12.25 6.54 0.42
C VAL A 51 -13.06 5.55 -0.41
N LYS A 52 -13.98 4.85 0.22
CA LYS A 52 -14.89 3.89 -0.45
C LYS A 52 -16.01 4.61 -1.19
N ARG A 53 -16.65 3.96 -2.17
CA ARG A 53 -17.84 4.47 -2.88
C ARG A 53 -18.98 4.91 -1.95
N SER A 54 -19.10 4.25 -0.80
CA SER A 54 -20.06 4.60 0.24
C SER A 54 -19.71 5.87 1.04
N GLY A 55 -18.55 6.49 0.78
CA GLY A 55 -18.00 7.60 1.56
C GLY A 55 -17.26 7.18 2.83
N ARG A 56 -17.26 5.88 3.18
CA ARG A 56 -16.49 5.39 4.31
C ARG A 56 -14.99 5.49 4.03
N VAL A 57 -14.24 5.93 5.04
CA VAL A 57 -12.78 6.06 4.97
C VAL A 57 -12.14 4.99 5.84
N GLU A 58 -11.16 4.27 5.31
CA GLU A 58 -10.39 3.27 6.03
C GLU A 58 -8.90 3.32 5.65
N PRO A 59 -7.98 2.87 6.52
CA PRO A 59 -6.57 2.80 6.16
C PRO A 59 -6.32 1.90 4.95
N PHE A 60 -5.38 2.30 4.07
CA PHE A 60 -4.90 1.44 3.01
C PHE A 60 -4.24 0.19 3.61
N SER A 61 -4.61 -0.97 3.11
CA SER A 61 -4.11 -2.27 3.60
C SER A 61 -3.56 -3.09 2.43
N PRO A 62 -2.22 -3.23 2.32
CA PRO A 62 -1.62 -4.14 1.34
C PRO A 62 -2.12 -5.59 1.47
N ALA A 63 -2.44 -6.04 2.68
CA ALA A 63 -2.97 -7.38 2.91
C ALA A 63 -4.37 -7.57 2.32
N LYS A 64 -5.25 -6.56 2.41
CA LYS A 64 -6.58 -6.60 1.75
C LYS A 64 -6.44 -6.59 0.24
N LEU A 65 -5.50 -5.79 -0.28
CA LEU A 65 -5.19 -5.72 -1.71
C LEU A 65 -4.70 -7.09 -2.21
N ALA A 66 -3.72 -7.69 -1.53
CA ALA A 66 -3.21 -9.03 -1.83
C ALA A 66 -4.31 -10.08 -1.84
N SER A 67 -5.22 -10.04 -0.85
CA SER A 67 -6.35 -10.98 -0.76
C SER A 67 -7.29 -10.85 -1.96
N GLY A 68 -7.61 -9.64 -2.41
CA GLY A 68 -8.46 -9.41 -3.58
C GLY A 68 -7.81 -9.90 -4.88
N ILE A 69 -6.52 -9.64 -5.07
CA ILE A 69 -5.74 -10.09 -6.23
C ILE A 69 -5.64 -11.63 -6.22
N SER A 70 -5.32 -12.23 -5.07
CA SER A 70 -5.23 -13.70 -4.93
C SER A 70 -6.55 -14.40 -5.23
N ALA A 71 -7.68 -13.81 -4.85
CA ALA A 71 -9.00 -14.36 -5.15
C ALA A 71 -9.27 -14.37 -6.68
N ALA A 72 -8.87 -13.32 -7.39
CA ALA A 72 -8.99 -13.27 -8.85
C ALA A 72 -8.06 -14.27 -9.55
N LEU A 73 -6.88 -14.51 -9.01
CA LEU A 73 -5.85 -15.43 -9.51
C LEU A 73 -6.01 -16.88 -9.03
N ALA A 74 -7.10 -17.22 -8.33
CA ALA A 74 -7.34 -18.57 -7.87
C ALA A 74 -7.29 -19.58 -9.04
N ASP A 75 -6.51 -20.66 -8.87
CA ASP A 75 -6.28 -21.70 -9.88
C ASP A 75 -5.61 -21.21 -11.18
N ARG A 76 -4.94 -20.06 -11.16
CA ARG A 76 -4.13 -19.56 -12.29
C ARG A 76 -2.65 -19.89 -12.08
N PRO A 77 -1.88 -20.10 -13.18
CA PRO A 77 -0.45 -20.44 -13.12
C PRO A 77 0.42 -19.20 -12.85
N VAL A 78 0.08 -18.46 -11.79
CA VAL A 78 0.78 -17.24 -11.35
C VAL A 78 1.41 -17.50 -9.99
N SER A 79 2.66 -17.11 -9.82
CA SER A 79 3.39 -17.37 -8.58
C SER A 79 3.00 -16.39 -7.46
N GLY A 80 3.23 -16.79 -6.19
CA GLY A 80 3.04 -15.88 -5.05
C GLY A 80 3.94 -14.65 -5.13
N SER A 81 5.14 -14.79 -5.69
CA SER A 81 6.07 -13.66 -5.90
C SER A 81 5.53 -12.63 -6.90
N ASP A 82 4.80 -13.07 -7.94
CA ASP A 82 4.18 -12.14 -8.89
C ASP A 82 3.09 -11.32 -8.22
N ILE A 83 2.28 -11.96 -7.36
CA ILE A 83 1.27 -11.27 -6.55
C ILE A 83 1.91 -10.25 -5.61
N GLU A 84 3.00 -10.61 -4.94
CA GLU A 84 3.74 -9.69 -4.06
C GLU A 84 4.29 -8.50 -4.84
N ASN A 85 4.83 -8.71 -6.04
CA ASN A 85 5.35 -7.66 -6.91
C ASN A 85 4.23 -6.69 -7.35
N VAL A 86 3.07 -7.20 -7.75
CA VAL A 86 1.90 -6.38 -8.10
C VAL A 86 1.45 -5.53 -6.91
N VAL A 87 1.32 -6.15 -5.73
CA VAL A 87 0.92 -5.43 -4.51
C VAL A 87 1.93 -4.34 -4.15
N ALA A 88 3.23 -4.64 -4.23
CA ALA A 88 4.30 -3.67 -3.95
C ALA A 88 4.28 -2.50 -4.95
N GLY A 89 4.14 -2.78 -6.25
CA GLY A 89 4.05 -1.76 -7.30
C GLY A 89 2.85 -0.83 -7.12
N ILE A 90 1.68 -1.38 -6.77
CA ILE A 90 0.49 -0.59 -6.48
C ILE A 90 0.71 0.24 -5.21
N ALA A 91 1.25 -0.35 -4.13
CA ALA A 91 1.51 0.37 -2.88
C ALA A 91 2.49 1.53 -3.08
N GLU A 92 3.52 1.36 -3.91
CA GLU A 92 4.46 2.42 -4.29
C GLU A 92 3.76 3.52 -5.09
N SER A 93 2.96 3.15 -6.09
CA SER A 93 2.21 4.10 -6.95
C SER A 93 1.27 4.98 -6.13
N VAL A 94 0.60 4.42 -5.13
CA VAL A 94 -0.35 5.18 -4.29
C VAL A 94 0.33 5.98 -3.17
N SER A 95 1.57 5.67 -2.82
CA SER A 95 2.30 6.38 -1.74
C SER A 95 2.52 7.87 -2.02
N GLY A 96 2.50 8.29 -3.30
CA GLY A 96 2.63 9.67 -3.73
C GLY A 96 1.32 10.42 -3.91
N SER A 97 0.17 9.78 -3.78
CA SER A 97 -1.16 10.33 -4.10
C SER A 97 -1.74 11.25 -3.03
N GLY A 98 -0.98 11.54 -1.96
CA GLY A 98 -1.46 12.37 -0.84
C GLY A 98 -2.08 11.55 0.30
N PRO A 99 -2.80 12.20 1.24
CA PRO A 99 -3.31 11.53 2.44
C PRO A 99 -4.50 10.62 2.20
N GLN A 100 -5.20 10.77 1.07
CA GLN A 100 -6.40 9.99 0.73
C GLN A 100 -6.41 9.64 -0.76
N ILE A 101 -6.91 8.43 -1.07
CA ILE A 101 -7.09 7.94 -2.42
C ILE A 101 -8.49 7.29 -2.58
N PRO A 102 -9.22 7.51 -3.67
CA PRO A 102 -10.46 6.80 -3.97
C PRO A 102 -10.20 5.30 -4.20
N SER A 103 -11.10 4.44 -3.71
CA SER A 103 -11.02 2.99 -3.95
C SER A 103 -11.07 2.64 -5.44
N GLU A 104 -11.72 3.47 -6.24
CA GLU A 104 -11.81 3.35 -7.69
C GLU A 104 -10.44 3.49 -8.37
N GLU A 105 -9.58 4.34 -7.87
CA GLU A 105 -8.24 4.51 -8.41
C GLU A 105 -7.36 3.29 -8.12
N ILE A 106 -7.46 2.73 -6.90
CA ILE A 106 -6.78 1.48 -6.56
C ILE A 106 -7.29 0.34 -7.43
N GLY A 107 -8.60 0.21 -7.61
CA GLY A 107 -9.20 -0.82 -8.45
C GLY A 107 -8.74 -0.73 -9.90
N ARG A 108 -8.58 0.48 -10.44
CA ARG A 108 -8.03 0.69 -11.79
C ARG A 108 -6.58 0.23 -11.88
N LEU A 109 -5.74 0.57 -10.91
CA LEU A 109 -4.34 0.10 -10.85
C LEU A 109 -4.26 -1.43 -10.80
N VAL A 110 -5.15 -2.10 -10.05
CA VAL A 110 -5.22 -3.56 -10.03
C VAL A 110 -5.58 -4.11 -11.40
N LEU A 111 -6.58 -3.55 -12.08
CA LEU A 111 -6.98 -3.96 -13.41
C LEU A 111 -5.86 -3.79 -14.43
N ASP A 112 -5.13 -2.68 -14.40
CA ASP A 112 -4.01 -2.42 -15.28
C ASP A 112 -2.92 -3.50 -15.13
N HIS A 113 -2.57 -3.88 -13.90
CA HIS A 113 -1.58 -4.95 -13.65
C HIS A 113 -2.12 -6.34 -14.02
N LEU A 114 -3.39 -6.64 -13.72
CA LEU A 114 -3.97 -7.95 -14.04
C LEU A 114 -4.13 -8.15 -15.53
N ARG A 115 -4.36 -7.10 -16.33
CA ARG A 115 -4.43 -7.16 -17.79
C ARG A 115 -3.14 -7.73 -18.39
N GLU A 116 -1.98 -7.31 -17.88
CA GLU A 116 -0.68 -7.79 -18.34
C GLU A 116 -0.33 -9.17 -17.78
N LEU A 117 -0.85 -9.52 -16.61
CA LEU A 117 -0.49 -10.73 -15.89
C LEU A 117 -1.32 -11.94 -16.30
N ASP A 118 -2.65 -11.79 -16.31
CA ASP A 118 -3.61 -12.87 -16.61
C ASP A 118 -5.00 -12.31 -16.92
N GLU A 119 -5.44 -12.45 -18.17
CA GLU A 119 -6.73 -11.92 -18.65
C GLU A 119 -7.95 -12.53 -17.92
N VAL A 120 -7.87 -13.80 -17.52
CA VAL A 120 -8.96 -14.45 -16.78
C VAL A 120 -9.08 -13.84 -15.39
N ALA A 121 -7.96 -13.58 -14.72
CA ALA A 121 -7.95 -12.90 -13.43
C ALA A 121 -8.44 -11.45 -13.57
N TYR A 122 -8.05 -10.77 -14.66
CA TYR A 122 -8.58 -9.44 -14.99
C TYR A 122 -10.11 -9.45 -15.05
N LEU A 123 -10.70 -10.36 -15.83
CA LEU A 123 -12.16 -10.46 -15.98
C LEU A 123 -12.87 -10.80 -14.67
N ARG A 124 -12.29 -11.69 -13.88
CA ARG A 124 -12.80 -12.04 -12.53
C ARG A 124 -12.80 -10.83 -11.59
N PHE A 125 -11.70 -10.09 -11.56
CA PHE A 125 -11.60 -8.90 -10.73
C PHE A 125 -12.53 -7.79 -11.24
N ALA A 126 -12.57 -7.55 -12.55
CA ALA A 126 -13.44 -6.58 -13.19
C ALA A 126 -14.91 -6.86 -12.89
N SER A 127 -15.34 -8.11 -12.92
CA SER A 127 -16.73 -8.49 -12.67
C SER A 127 -17.23 -8.10 -11.28
N VAL A 128 -16.36 -8.21 -10.28
CA VAL A 128 -16.67 -7.80 -8.90
C VAL A 128 -16.51 -6.29 -8.73
N TYR A 129 -15.41 -5.75 -9.24
CA TYR A 129 -15.07 -4.33 -9.07
C TYR A 129 -16.05 -3.40 -9.81
N LYS A 130 -16.41 -3.75 -11.05
CA LYS A 130 -17.37 -2.99 -11.90
C LYS A 130 -18.84 -3.43 -11.66
N GLU A 131 -19.06 -4.40 -10.75
CA GLU A 131 -20.40 -4.87 -10.36
C GLU A 131 -21.23 -5.38 -11.54
N PHE A 132 -20.66 -6.28 -12.37
CA PHE A 132 -21.35 -6.86 -13.53
C PHE A 132 -22.70 -7.45 -13.15
N GLN A 133 -23.72 -7.19 -13.98
CA GLN A 133 -25.10 -7.64 -13.76
C GLN A 133 -25.50 -8.80 -14.67
N GLY A 134 -24.76 -9.05 -15.75
CA GLY A 134 -25.08 -10.11 -16.68
C GLY A 134 -23.99 -10.41 -17.70
N ALA A 135 -24.26 -11.34 -18.61
CA ALA A 135 -23.33 -11.78 -19.64
C ALA A 135 -22.86 -10.64 -20.56
N ALA A 136 -23.74 -9.69 -20.87
CA ALA A 136 -23.42 -8.55 -21.73
C ALA A 136 -22.26 -7.69 -21.18
N ASP A 137 -22.12 -7.59 -19.85
CA ASP A 137 -21.02 -6.85 -19.24
C ASP A 137 -19.67 -7.54 -19.48
N PHE A 138 -19.66 -8.89 -19.45
CA PHE A 138 -18.47 -9.68 -19.80
C PHE A 138 -18.11 -9.55 -21.27
N GLU A 139 -19.11 -9.61 -22.19
CA GLU A 139 -18.87 -9.45 -23.64
C GLU A 139 -18.23 -8.09 -23.92
N LYS A 140 -18.75 -7.04 -23.30
CA LYS A 140 -18.19 -5.69 -23.45
C LYS A 140 -16.77 -5.61 -22.93
N GLU A 141 -16.49 -6.14 -21.74
CA GLU A 141 -15.17 -6.10 -21.13
C GLU A 141 -14.14 -6.91 -21.92
N MET A 142 -14.54 -8.06 -22.48
CA MET A 142 -13.68 -8.86 -23.36
C MET A 142 -13.34 -8.09 -24.65
N ALA A 143 -14.31 -7.43 -25.26
CA ALA A 143 -14.06 -6.61 -26.44
C ALA A 143 -13.10 -5.42 -26.14
N GLU A 144 -13.17 -4.85 -24.96
CA GLU A 144 -12.23 -3.81 -24.51
C GLU A 144 -10.81 -4.36 -24.32
N LEU A 145 -10.65 -5.60 -23.85
CA LEU A 145 -9.35 -6.27 -23.76
C LEU A 145 -8.74 -6.51 -25.13
N GLU A 146 -9.49 -7.10 -26.07
CA GLU A 146 -9.04 -7.40 -27.43
C GLU A 146 -8.66 -6.13 -28.21
N SER A 147 -9.32 -5.00 -27.97
CA SER A 147 -9.05 -3.75 -28.68
C SER A 147 -7.82 -3.00 -28.19
N ALA A 148 -7.24 -3.41 -27.05
CA ALA A 148 -6.10 -2.76 -26.42
C ALA A 148 -4.75 -3.45 -26.75
N GLU A 149 -4.74 -4.56 -27.51
CA GLU A 149 -3.56 -5.17 -28.12
C GLU A 149 -3.19 -4.47 -29.44
#